data_13415e00f9d56aec822d6e125f512c53
#
_entry.id   13415e00f9d56aec822d6e125f512c53
#
_cell.length_a   1.000
_cell.length_b   1.000
_cell.length_c   1.000
_cell.angle_alpha   90.00
_cell.angle_beta   90.00
_cell.angle_gamma   90.00
#
_symmetry.space_group_name_H-M   'P 1'
#
loop_
_entity.id
_entity.type
_entity.pdbx_description
1 polymer ?
#
loop_
_entity_poly.entity_id
_entity_poly.type
_entity_poly.pdbx_seq_one_letter_code
_entity_poly.pdbx_strand_id
1 'polypeptide(L)' 'MTEKEFDNLEWQFSSHFNTPTHHSTVDKCKTMPTLFRCIKVNYKDGEPANRGGYTHYMLDEKVYKSKQKLLEVMNND' A
#
# COMPACT_ATOMS: atom_id res chain seq x y z
N MET A 1 15.84 5.93 5.13
CA MET A 1 14.55 6.66 5.32
C MET A 1 14.00 6.38 6.70
N THR A 2 13.63 7.41 7.43
CA THR A 2 12.98 7.26 8.73
C THR A 2 11.48 7.04 8.55
N GLU A 3 10.81 6.56 9.61
CA GLU A 3 9.37 6.40 9.58
C GLU A 3 8.65 7.73 9.35
N LYS A 4 9.17 8.81 9.94
CA LYS A 4 8.62 10.15 9.75
C LYS A 4 8.71 10.60 8.29
N GLU A 5 9.85 10.35 7.65
CA GLU A 5 10.03 10.67 6.23
C GLU A 5 9.06 9.86 5.37
N PHE A 6 8.88 8.58 5.70
CA PHE A 6 7.94 7.71 5.00
C PHE A 6 6.51 8.23 5.13
N ASP A 7 6.11 8.66 6.34
CA ASP A 7 4.76 9.15 6.59
C ASP A 7 4.48 10.48 5.87
N ASN A 8 5.53 11.20 5.46
CA ASN A 8 5.43 12.45 4.72
C ASN A 8 5.47 12.25 3.19
N LEU A 9 5.61 11.01 2.72
CA LEU A 9 5.58 10.75 1.29
C LEU A 9 4.23 11.13 0.69
N GLU A 10 4.26 11.69 -0.50
CA GLU A 10 3.04 12.02 -1.24
C GLU A 10 2.68 10.87 -2.18
N TRP A 11 1.40 10.52 -2.19
CA TRP A 11 0.88 9.43 -2.99
C TRP A 11 -0.09 9.96 -4.03
N GLN A 12 -0.07 9.33 -5.21
CA GLN A 12 -0.97 9.63 -6.30
C GLN A 12 -1.79 8.39 -6.63
N PHE A 13 -3.11 8.54 -6.76
CA PHE A 13 -3.96 7.44 -7.19
C PHE A 13 -3.49 6.89 -8.53
N SER A 14 -3.35 5.59 -8.63
CA SER A 14 -2.93 4.92 -9.86
C SER A 14 -4.06 4.10 -10.48
N SER A 15 -4.61 3.15 -9.71
CA SER A 15 -5.68 2.31 -10.21
C SER A 15 -6.50 1.74 -9.05
N HIS A 16 -7.69 1.22 -9.36
CA HIS A 16 -8.48 0.48 -8.38
C HIS A 16 -9.18 -0.69 -9.06
N PHE A 17 -9.43 -1.72 -8.29
CA PHE A 17 -10.16 -2.90 -8.73
C PHE A 17 -11.28 -3.16 -7.74
N ASN A 18 -12.51 -3.29 -8.25
CA ASN A 18 -13.67 -3.57 -7.43
C ASN A 18 -14.32 -4.85 -7.90
N THR A 19 -14.56 -5.75 -6.96
CA THR A 19 -15.42 -6.91 -7.16
C THR A 19 -16.52 -6.84 -6.08
N PRO A 20 -17.58 -7.68 -6.17
CA PRO A 20 -18.58 -7.69 -5.10
C PRO A 20 -18.04 -8.03 -3.72
N THR A 21 -16.87 -8.68 -3.65
CA THR A 21 -16.29 -9.14 -2.38
C THR A 21 -15.06 -8.38 -1.94
N HIS A 22 -14.41 -7.60 -2.81
CA HIS A 22 -13.26 -6.78 -2.39
C HIS A 22 -13.03 -5.56 -3.28
N HIS A 23 -12.49 -4.54 -2.63
CA HIS A 23 -12.00 -3.34 -3.30
C HIS A 23 -10.50 -3.22 -3.05
N SER A 24 -9.73 -2.94 -4.10
CA SER A 24 -8.30 -2.70 -4.01
C SER A 24 -7.99 -1.37 -4.64
N THR A 25 -7.20 -0.55 -3.93
CA THR A 25 -6.72 0.73 -4.45
C THR A 25 -5.21 0.69 -4.51
N VAL A 26 -4.64 1.12 -5.62
CA VAL A 26 -3.18 1.20 -5.80
C VAL A 26 -2.79 2.66 -5.97
N ASP A 27 -1.88 3.11 -5.12
CA ASP A 27 -1.31 4.45 -5.18
C ASP A 27 0.18 4.35 -5.54
N LYS A 28 0.64 5.30 -6.34
CA LYS A 28 2.03 5.43 -6.73
C LYS A 28 2.66 6.57 -5.93
N CYS A 29 3.86 6.35 -5.40
CA CYS A 29 4.58 7.41 -4.72
C CYS A 29 5.07 8.45 -5.73
N LYS A 30 4.81 9.74 -5.46
CA LYS A 30 5.18 10.81 -6.39
C LYS A 30 6.69 11.01 -6.52
N THR A 31 7.43 10.75 -5.45
CA THR A 31 8.89 10.98 -5.41
C THR A 31 9.69 9.70 -5.68
N MET A 32 9.08 8.54 -5.59
CA MET A 32 9.72 7.24 -5.80
C MET A 32 8.91 6.43 -6.81
N PRO A 33 9.21 6.53 -8.12
CA PRO A 33 8.34 5.95 -9.17
C PRO A 33 8.16 4.43 -9.10
N THR A 34 9.05 3.72 -8.42
CA THR A 34 8.96 2.26 -8.28
C THR A 34 8.29 1.81 -6.99
N LEU A 35 7.85 2.76 -6.15
CA LEU A 35 7.16 2.46 -4.90
C LEU A 35 5.66 2.63 -5.06
N PHE A 36 4.93 1.56 -4.75
CA PHE A 36 3.47 1.53 -4.80
C PHE A 36 2.91 1.12 -3.44
N ARG A 37 1.73 1.65 -3.14
CA ARG A 37 0.97 1.26 -1.94
C ARG A 37 -0.33 0.65 -2.40
N CYS A 38 -0.63 -0.56 -1.94
CA CYS A 38 -1.89 -1.24 -2.24
C CYS A 38 -2.71 -1.38 -0.97
N ILE A 39 -3.94 -0.86 -1.01
CA ILE A 39 -4.89 -0.97 0.10
C ILE A 39 -6.04 -1.86 -0.37
N LYS A 40 -6.30 -2.94 0.38
CA LYS A 40 -7.32 -3.91 0.02
C LYS A 40 -8.34 -4.03 1.15
N VAL A 41 -9.61 -3.87 0.83
CA VAL A 41 -10.72 -4.05 1.75
C VAL A 41 -11.61 -5.18 1.25
N ASN A 42 -11.86 -6.17 2.09
CA ASN A 42 -12.79 -7.26 1.79
C ASN A 42 -14.19 -6.88 2.26
N TYR A 43 -15.20 -7.26 1.48
CA TYR A 43 -16.60 -7.01 1.80
C TYR A 43 -17.35 -8.32 1.96
N LYS A 44 -18.25 -8.34 2.94
CA LYS A 44 -19.18 -9.43 3.16
C LYS A 44 -20.56 -8.82 3.35
N ASP A 45 -21.52 -9.26 2.53
CA ASP A 45 -22.90 -8.75 2.57
C ASP A 45 -22.98 -7.22 2.46
N GLY A 46 -22.09 -6.63 1.66
CA GLY A 46 -22.08 -5.19 1.42
C GLY A 46 -21.37 -4.37 2.50
N GLU A 47 -20.81 -5.01 3.52
CA GLU A 47 -20.09 -4.34 4.60
C GLU A 47 -18.62 -4.76 4.65
N PRO A 48 -17.70 -3.86 5.09
CA PRO A 48 -16.29 -4.22 5.22
C PRO A 48 -16.11 -5.37 6.22
N ALA A 49 -15.48 -6.45 5.76
CA ALA A 49 -15.24 -7.64 6.57
C ALA A 49 -13.95 -7.56 7.38
N ASN A 50 -12.98 -6.78 6.90
CA ASN A 50 -11.71 -6.56 7.59
C ASN A 50 -11.62 -5.09 7.99
N ARG A 51 -11.39 -4.84 9.27
CA ARG A 51 -11.35 -3.49 9.83
C ARG A 51 -10.26 -2.64 9.18
N GLY A 52 -10.67 -1.66 8.35
CA GLY A 52 -9.73 -0.76 7.69
C GLY A 52 -8.92 -1.37 6.56
N GLY A 53 -9.12 -2.64 6.29
CA GLY A 53 -8.42 -3.34 5.20
C GLY A 53 -6.99 -3.73 5.52
N TYR A 54 -6.30 -4.22 4.49
CA TYR A 54 -4.86 -4.48 4.56
C TYR A 54 -4.13 -3.47 3.71
N THR A 55 -2.92 -3.13 4.13
CA THR A 55 -2.03 -2.30 3.32
C THR A 55 -0.73 -3.07 3.09
N HIS A 56 -0.31 -3.18 1.85
CA HIS A 56 1.01 -3.70 1.53
C HIS A 56 1.67 -2.78 0.50
N TYR A 57 2.97 -2.95 0.33
CA TYR A 57 3.77 -2.08 -0.53
C TYR A 57 4.52 -2.91 -1.55
N MET A 58 4.83 -2.31 -2.69
CA MET A 58 5.68 -2.91 -3.69
C MET A 58 6.79 -1.93 -4.03
N LEU A 59 8.04 -2.38 -3.93
CA LEU A 59 9.21 -1.58 -4.27
C LEU A 59 10.10 -2.42 -5.20
N ASP A 60 10.39 -1.88 -6.38
CA ASP A 60 11.24 -2.55 -7.38
C ASP A 60 10.76 -3.97 -7.68
N GLU A 61 9.44 -4.14 -7.85
CA GLU A 61 8.76 -5.41 -8.16
C GLU A 61 8.72 -6.43 -7.03
N LYS A 62 9.19 -6.05 -5.82
CA LYS A 62 9.09 -6.92 -4.63
C LYS A 62 7.98 -6.44 -3.72
N VAL A 63 7.23 -7.38 -3.16
CA VAL A 63 6.10 -7.09 -2.28
C VAL A 63 6.54 -7.14 -0.82
N TYR A 64 6.15 -6.12 -0.05
CA TYR A 64 6.41 -6.02 1.39
C TYR A 64 5.08 -5.90 2.11
N LYS A 65 4.81 -6.80 3.05
CA LYS A 65 3.51 -6.90 3.71
C LYS A 65 3.26 -5.84 4.78
N SER A 66 4.29 -5.11 5.18
CA SER A 66 4.15 -4.06 6.19
C SER A 66 5.10 -2.91 5.92
N LYS A 67 4.75 -1.74 6.45
CA LYS A 67 5.61 -0.56 6.40
C LYS A 67 6.96 -0.83 7.05
N GLN A 68 6.95 -1.55 8.16
CA GLN A 68 8.18 -1.87 8.90
C GLN A 68 9.15 -2.70 8.06
N LYS A 69 8.64 -3.71 7.37
CA LYS A 69 9.48 -4.54 6.49
C LYS A 69 10.05 -3.74 5.34
N LEU A 70 9.25 -2.86 4.77
CA LEU A 70 9.71 -1.99 3.69
C LEU A 70 10.81 -1.06 4.18
N LEU A 71 10.63 -0.43 5.34
CA LEU A 71 11.62 0.49 5.91
C LEU A 71 12.94 -0.22 6.25
N GLU A 72 12.89 -1.47 6.72
CA GLU A 72 14.08 -2.25 6.98
C GLU A 72 14.95 -2.39 5.72
N VAL A 73 14.32 -2.68 4.60
CA VAL A 73 15.01 -2.81 3.32
C VAL A 73 15.56 -1.47 2.85
N MET A 74 14.78 -0.40 2.98
CA MET A 74 15.19 0.94 2.56
C MET A 74 16.33 1.50 3.42
N ASN A 75 16.43 1.06 4.67
CA ASN A 75 17.47 1.53 5.59
C ASN A 75 18.75 0.70 5.55
N ASN A 76 18.75 -0.42 4.85
CA ASN A 76 19.91 -1.31 4.75
C ASN A 76 20.79 -1.05 3.52
N ASP A 77 20.51 0.01 2.81
CA ASP A 77 21.32 0.40 1.64
C ASP A 77 22.53 1.23 2.04
#